data_601f5eeb40987b7d5d6021d5101b788c
#
_entry.id   601f5eeb40987b7d5d6021d5101b788c
#
_cell.length_a   1.000
_cell.length_b   1.000
_cell.length_c   1.000
_cell.angle_alpha   90.00
_cell.angle_beta   90.00
_cell.angle_gamma   90.00
#
_symmetry.space_group_name_H-M   'P 1'
#
loop_
_entity.id
_entity.type
_entity.pdbx_description
1 polymer ?
#
loop_
_entity_poly.entity_id
_entity_poly.type
_entity_poly.pdbx_seq_one_letter_code
_entity_poly.pdbx_strand_id
1 'polypeptide(L)'
;MCYNQHDKSEFNEDRTDMTKVEILGKNRFEAFSKTRGASRAVIVRDGMILLIHEADSDLWIVPGGGIEKDETPEKCCVREAEEETGNLVLPLQKFTTLFEYYEEYCYVTHYFICEVTGSGRMHLTEAEVHRGAEPKWIPLSEAMDIFSRHQSYADVSEEKRGIYLREYTALQEYLKTQPQNICIL
;
A
#
# COMPACT_ATOMS: atom_id res chain seq x y z
N MET A 1 -13.21 -15.34 -30.50
CA MET A 1 -12.84 -14.06 -31.14
C MET A 1 -13.89 -13.03 -30.75
N CYS A 2 -13.60 -12.14 -29.87
CA CYS A 2 -14.16 -10.79 -29.71
C CYS A 2 -13.53 -10.23 -28.45
N TYR A 3 -12.42 -9.54 -28.63
CA TYR A 3 -11.85 -8.66 -27.61
C TYR A 3 -12.79 -7.47 -27.47
N ASN A 4 -13.44 -7.34 -26.33
CA ASN A 4 -14.17 -6.11 -25.99
C ASN A 4 -13.16 -5.04 -25.61
N GLN A 5 -12.86 -4.17 -26.57
CA GLN A 5 -12.27 -2.85 -26.35
C GLN A 5 -13.35 -1.94 -25.76
N HIS A 6 -13.48 -1.89 -24.44
CA HIS A 6 -14.19 -0.79 -23.80
C HIS A 6 -13.44 -0.40 -22.52
N ASP A 7 -13.15 0.87 -22.49
CA ASP A 7 -12.62 1.66 -21.39
C ASP A 7 -11.09 1.71 -21.21
N LYS A 8 -10.44 2.27 -22.24
CA LYS A 8 -9.05 2.77 -22.16
C LYS A 8 -8.95 4.29 -22.06
N SER A 9 -9.99 4.99 -21.68
CA SER A 9 -10.00 6.44 -21.74
C SER A 9 -10.25 7.09 -20.40
N GLU A 10 -9.30 7.01 -19.45
CA GLU A 10 -9.22 8.02 -18.38
C GLU A 10 -7.96 7.94 -17.49
N PHE A 11 -6.95 7.12 -17.85
CA PHE A 11 -5.66 7.26 -17.20
C PHE A 11 -4.73 8.11 -18.06
N ASN A 12 -4.78 9.42 -17.82
CA ASN A 12 -3.84 10.37 -18.40
C ASN A 12 -2.43 10.01 -17.88
N GLU A 13 -1.61 9.39 -18.72
CA GLU A 13 -0.24 9.02 -18.43
C GLU A 13 0.60 10.29 -18.31
N ASP A 14 0.77 10.78 -17.08
CA ASP A 14 1.86 11.69 -16.78
C ASP A 14 3.16 10.86 -16.76
N ARG A 15 4.01 11.09 -17.77
CA ARG A 15 5.22 10.33 -18.07
C ARG A 15 6.33 10.66 -17.06
N THR A 16 6.25 10.07 -15.91
CA THR A 16 7.43 9.72 -15.12
C THR A 16 7.52 8.21 -15.10
N ASP A 17 8.73 7.67 -15.28
CA ASP A 17 9.02 6.23 -15.41
C ASP A 17 8.72 5.51 -14.09
N MET A 18 7.41 5.35 -13.80
CA MET A 18 6.94 4.69 -12.59
C MET A 18 6.88 3.19 -12.81
N THR A 19 7.52 2.46 -11.93
CA THR A 19 7.51 0.99 -11.95
C THR A 19 6.08 0.47 -11.74
N LYS A 20 5.54 -0.19 -12.75
CA LYS A 20 4.30 -0.99 -12.63
C LYS A 20 4.70 -2.41 -12.27
N VAL A 21 4.23 -2.91 -11.15
CA VAL A 21 4.51 -4.28 -10.70
C VAL A 21 3.22 -5.07 -10.59
N GLU A 22 3.21 -6.28 -11.13
CA GLU A 22 2.06 -7.18 -11.07
C GLU A 22 2.29 -8.29 -10.06
N ILE A 23 1.28 -8.54 -9.22
CA ILE A 23 1.22 -9.63 -8.26
C ILE A 23 0.07 -10.55 -8.65
N LEU A 24 0.39 -11.81 -8.94
CA LEU A 24 -0.58 -12.80 -9.36
C LEU A 24 -0.92 -13.71 -8.18
N GLY A 25 -2.13 -13.54 -7.62
CA GLY A 25 -2.65 -14.40 -6.56
C GLY A 25 -2.82 -15.85 -7.02
N LYS A 26 -2.70 -16.80 -6.10
CA LYS A 26 -2.90 -18.23 -6.39
C LYS A 26 -4.34 -18.53 -6.81
N ASN A 27 -5.30 -17.77 -6.28
CA ASN A 27 -6.74 -17.93 -6.49
C ASN A 27 -7.31 -17.02 -7.59
N ARG A 28 -6.45 -16.35 -8.40
CA ARG A 28 -6.92 -15.47 -9.47
C ARG A 28 -7.67 -16.25 -10.55
N PHE A 29 -8.69 -15.63 -11.13
CA PHE A 29 -9.36 -16.12 -12.32
C PHE A 29 -8.58 -15.78 -13.60
N GLU A 30 -8.91 -16.40 -14.72
CA GLU A 30 -8.27 -16.11 -16.02
C GLU A 30 -8.48 -14.66 -16.47
N ALA A 31 -9.61 -14.04 -16.05
CA ALA A 31 -9.93 -12.66 -16.31
C ALA A 31 -10.53 -12.02 -15.05
N PHE A 32 -10.21 -10.75 -14.81
CA PHE A 32 -10.87 -9.98 -13.78
C PHE A 32 -12.07 -9.20 -14.36
N SER A 33 -13.11 -9.02 -13.57
CA SER A 33 -14.33 -8.27 -13.91
C SER A 33 -14.54 -7.06 -13.00
N LYS A 34 -13.76 -6.94 -11.92
CA LYS A 34 -13.85 -5.86 -10.93
C LYS A 34 -12.50 -5.21 -10.71
N THR A 35 -12.50 -3.90 -10.52
CA THR A 35 -11.30 -3.13 -10.16
C THR A 35 -11.56 -2.35 -8.89
N ARG A 36 -10.59 -2.32 -7.99
CA ARG A 36 -10.62 -1.51 -6.77
C ARG A 36 -9.31 -0.73 -6.64
N GLY A 37 -9.43 0.60 -6.59
CA GLY A 37 -8.30 1.51 -6.33
C GLY A 37 -8.03 1.66 -4.85
N ALA A 38 -6.76 1.81 -4.50
CA ALA A 38 -6.31 2.13 -3.14
C ALA A 38 -5.09 3.05 -3.20
N SER A 39 -4.82 3.75 -2.10
CA SER A 39 -3.64 4.60 -1.97
C SER A 39 -2.99 4.44 -0.60
N ARG A 40 -1.64 4.47 -0.55
CA ARG A 40 -0.88 4.24 0.66
C ARG A 40 0.26 5.22 0.84
N ALA A 41 0.49 5.62 2.11
CA ALA A 41 1.51 6.58 2.51
C ALA A 41 2.73 5.86 3.11
N VAL A 42 3.86 5.85 2.41
CA VAL A 42 5.15 5.41 2.96
C VAL A 42 5.77 6.60 3.66
N ILE A 43 5.74 6.56 5.00
CA ILE A 43 6.21 7.61 5.89
C ILE A 43 7.45 7.08 6.62
N VAL A 44 8.64 7.57 6.23
CA VAL A 44 9.91 7.15 6.83
C VAL A 44 10.63 8.35 7.40
N ARG A 45 11.11 8.23 8.66
CA ARG A 45 11.88 9.24 9.35
C ARG A 45 12.93 8.57 10.24
N ASP A 46 14.18 9.02 10.14
CA ASP A 46 15.31 8.53 10.97
C ASP A 46 15.48 7.00 10.96
N GLY A 47 15.26 6.37 9.78
CA GLY A 47 15.34 4.91 9.60
C GLY A 47 14.15 4.13 10.16
N MET A 48 13.14 4.82 10.69
CA MET A 48 11.88 4.24 11.17
C MET A 48 10.78 4.45 10.14
N ILE A 49 9.91 3.46 9.97
CA ILE A 49 8.69 3.54 9.14
C ILE A 49 7.45 3.53 10.04
N LEU A 50 6.44 4.31 9.66
CA LEU A 50 5.13 4.27 10.30
C LEU A 50 4.25 3.22 9.62
N LEU A 51 3.76 2.27 10.40
CA LEU A 51 2.83 1.22 9.96
C LEU A 51 1.60 1.21 10.86
N ILE A 52 0.52 0.63 10.36
CA ILE A 52 -0.63 0.24 11.19
C ILE A 52 -0.43 -1.22 11.61
N HIS A 53 -0.60 -1.49 12.90
CA HIS A 53 -0.62 -2.82 13.46
C HIS A 53 -2.03 -3.16 13.96
N GLU A 54 -2.63 -4.19 13.38
CA GLU A 54 -3.91 -4.76 13.83
C GLU A 54 -3.61 -5.89 14.81
N ALA A 55 -3.88 -5.67 16.10
CA ALA A 55 -3.49 -6.59 17.18
C ALA A 55 -4.22 -7.93 17.12
N ASP A 56 -5.48 -7.95 16.67
CA ASP A 56 -6.32 -9.17 16.62
C ASP A 56 -5.74 -10.25 15.68
N SER A 57 -5.22 -9.84 14.54
CA SER A 57 -4.66 -10.72 13.51
C SER A 57 -3.12 -10.70 13.43
N ASP A 58 -2.49 -9.88 14.28
CA ASP A 58 -1.06 -9.56 14.17
C ASP A 58 -0.69 -9.16 12.72
N LEU A 59 -1.50 -8.27 12.13
CA LEU A 59 -1.33 -7.79 10.78
C LEU A 59 -0.64 -6.43 10.80
N TRP A 60 0.43 -6.32 10.02
CA TRP A 60 1.13 -5.06 9.76
C TRP A 60 0.83 -4.59 8.34
N ILE A 61 0.62 -3.29 8.17
CA ILE A 61 0.24 -2.72 6.87
C ILE A 61 0.71 -1.26 6.77
N VAL A 62 1.09 -0.83 5.59
CA VAL A 62 1.37 0.59 5.31
C VAL A 62 0.07 1.39 5.38
N PRO A 63 0.02 2.55 6.08
CA PRO A 63 -1.18 3.37 6.18
C PRO A 63 -1.80 3.68 4.83
N GLY A 64 -3.12 3.54 4.74
CA GLY A 64 -3.86 3.81 3.51
C GLY A 64 -5.03 2.87 3.28
N GLY A 65 -5.93 3.28 2.38
CA GLY A 65 -7.19 2.59 2.13
C GLY A 65 -7.74 2.80 0.73
N GLY A 66 -9.03 2.54 0.59
CA GLY A 66 -9.73 2.60 -0.69
C GLY A 66 -9.95 4.03 -1.19
N ILE A 67 -9.74 4.24 -2.49
CA ILE A 67 -10.06 5.51 -3.15
C ILE A 67 -11.58 5.63 -3.22
N GLU A 68 -12.11 6.73 -2.72
CA GLU A 68 -13.53 7.06 -2.77
C GLU A 68 -13.95 7.62 -4.13
N LYS A 69 -15.28 7.72 -4.33
CA LYS A 69 -15.82 8.30 -5.55
C LYS A 69 -15.36 9.76 -5.69
N ASP A 70 -14.87 10.11 -6.88
CA ASP A 70 -14.38 11.46 -7.24
C ASP A 70 -13.11 11.89 -6.46
N GLU A 71 -12.42 10.95 -5.80
CA GLU A 71 -11.18 11.18 -5.09
C GLU A 71 -9.96 10.82 -5.96
N THR A 72 -8.91 11.65 -5.90
CA THR A 72 -7.63 11.29 -6.53
C THR A 72 -6.79 10.42 -5.61
N PRO A 73 -5.84 9.61 -6.15
CA PRO A 73 -4.95 8.79 -5.31
C PRO A 73 -4.18 9.62 -4.25
N GLU A 74 -3.74 10.83 -4.61
CA GLU A 74 -3.04 11.74 -3.69
C GLU A 74 -3.93 12.18 -2.53
N LYS A 75 -5.20 12.54 -2.81
CA LYS A 75 -6.16 12.94 -1.77
C LYS A 75 -6.48 11.78 -0.85
N CYS A 76 -6.72 10.59 -1.40
CA CYS A 76 -6.92 9.37 -0.64
C CYS A 76 -5.72 9.09 0.29
N CYS A 77 -4.49 9.20 -0.23
CA CYS A 77 -3.28 9.03 0.57
C CYS A 77 -3.23 9.97 1.79
N VAL A 78 -3.56 11.26 1.59
CA VAL A 78 -3.58 12.25 2.67
C VAL A 78 -4.68 11.97 3.68
N ARG A 79 -5.90 11.70 3.22
CA ARG A 79 -7.06 11.40 4.07
C ARG A 79 -6.80 10.18 4.94
N GLU A 80 -6.42 9.07 4.33
CA GLU A 80 -6.17 7.81 5.04
C GLU A 80 -5.01 7.92 6.04
N ALA A 81 -3.92 8.61 5.67
CA ALA A 81 -2.81 8.85 6.59
C ALA A 81 -3.25 9.64 7.83
N GLU A 82 -4.12 10.66 7.67
CA GLU A 82 -4.69 11.39 8.81
C GLU A 82 -5.64 10.51 9.62
N GLU A 83 -6.59 9.83 8.98
CA GLU A 83 -7.59 9.00 9.66
C GLU A 83 -6.97 7.86 10.45
N GLU A 84 -5.99 7.14 9.88
CA GLU A 84 -5.39 5.98 10.52
C GLU A 84 -4.26 6.33 11.51
N THR A 85 -3.53 7.45 11.29
CA THR A 85 -2.31 7.75 12.06
C THR A 85 -2.37 9.04 12.85
N GLY A 86 -3.34 9.92 12.59
CA GLY A 86 -3.39 11.26 13.15
C GLY A 86 -2.30 12.20 12.64
N ASN A 87 -1.60 11.86 11.55
CA ASN A 87 -0.57 12.70 10.94
C ASN A 87 -1.09 13.39 9.69
N LEU A 88 -0.87 14.70 9.59
CA LEU A 88 -1.02 15.42 8.34
C LEU A 88 0.23 15.18 7.49
N VAL A 89 0.03 14.74 6.24
CA VAL A 89 1.14 14.40 5.35
C VAL A 89 1.10 15.19 4.05
N LEU A 90 2.28 15.41 3.47
CA LEU A 90 2.48 15.91 2.12
C LEU A 90 3.03 14.76 1.26
N PRO A 91 2.28 14.27 0.26
CA PRO A 91 2.83 13.35 -0.73
C PRO A 91 3.88 14.06 -1.59
N LEU A 92 5.12 13.57 -1.51
CA LEU A 92 6.26 14.14 -2.25
C LEU A 92 6.40 13.52 -3.64
N GLN A 93 6.18 12.20 -3.72
CA GLN A 93 6.36 11.44 -4.94
C GLN A 93 5.50 10.18 -4.92
N LYS A 94 4.78 9.93 -6.01
CA LYS A 94 4.26 8.60 -6.31
C LYS A 94 5.41 7.79 -6.92
N PHE A 95 5.81 6.70 -6.28
CA PHE A 95 7.00 5.95 -6.70
C PHE A 95 6.69 4.58 -7.31
N THR A 96 5.53 3.99 -6.99
CA THR A 96 5.10 2.73 -7.62
C THR A 96 3.59 2.60 -7.64
N THR A 97 3.10 1.75 -8.55
CA THR A 97 1.73 1.27 -8.59
C THR A 97 1.75 -0.23 -8.71
N LEU A 98 1.11 -0.92 -7.77
CA LEU A 98 0.99 -2.37 -7.75
C LEU A 98 -0.37 -2.80 -8.28
N PHE A 99 -0.37 -3.80 -9.15
CA PHE A 99 -1.56 -4.45 -9.68
C PHE A 99 -1.62 -5.85 -9.10
N GLU A 100 -2.66 -6.13 -8.30
CA GLU A 100 -2.82 -7.41 -7.64
C GLU A 100 -4.06 -8.10 -8.17
N TYR A 101 -3.92 -9.35 -8.59
CA TYR A 101 -5.00 -10.13 -9.18
C TYR A 101 -5.37 -11.28 -8.25
N TYR A 102 -6.57 -11.20 -7.67
CA TYR A 102 -7.17 -12.23 -6.81
C TYR A 102 -8.62 -12.45 -7.22
N GLU A 103 -9.00 -13.71 -7.45
CA GLU A 103 -10.33 -14.07 -7.93
C GLU A 103 -10.71 -13.24 -9.17
N GLU A 104 -11.85 -12.57 -9.16
CA GLU A 104 -12.29 -11.67 -10.23
C GLU A 104 -11.84 -10.22 -10.09
N TYR A 105 -11.00 -9.89 -9.08
CA TYR A 105 -10.56 -8.53 -8.82
C TYR A 105 -9.17 -8.23 -9.38
N CYS A 106 -9.03 -7.00 -9.89
CA CYS A 106 -7.76 -6.31 -10.03
C CYS A 106 -7.72 -5.18 -9.00
N TYR A 107 -6.86 -5.29 -7.99
CA TYR A 107 -6.59 -4.22 -7.05
C TYR A 107 -5.44 -3.36 -7.58
N VAL A 108 -5.66 -2.04 -7.61
CA VAL A 108 -4.67 -1.07 -8.08
C VAL A 108 -4.28 -0.20 -6.90
N THR A 109 -3.08 -0.42 -6.35
CA THR A 109 -2.61 0.29 -5.17
C THR A 109 -1.49 1.27 -5.55
N HIS A 110 -1.73 2.56 -5.30
CA HIS A 110 -0.76 3.63 -5.51
C HIS A 110 0.02 3.90 -4.23
N TYR A 111 1.35 3.96 -4.31
CA TYR A 111 2.22 4.22 -3.18
C TYR A 111 2.93 5.57 -3.33
N PHE A 112 2.86 6.35 -2.26
CA PHE A 112 3.47 7.68 -2.18
C PHE A 112 4.51 7.74 -1.07
N ILE A 113 5.65 8.36 -1.35
CA ILE A 113 6.59 8.83 -0.32
C ILE A 113 5.95 10.08 0.29
N CYS A 114 5.78 10.07 1.61
CA CYS A 114 5.12 11.16 2.31
C CYS A 114 5.98 11.72 3.43
N GLU A 115 5.91 13.05 3.60
CA GLU A 115 6.49 13.77 4.73
C GLU A 115 5.40 14.20 5.72
N VAL A 116 5.64 14.03 7.01
CA VAL A 116 4.73 14.54 8.05
C VAL A 116 4.90 16.04 8.17
N THR A 117 3.82 16.80 7.96
CA THR A 117 3.80 18.26 8.01
C THR A 117 3.13 18.80 9.27
N GLY A 118 2.42 17.95 10.01
CA GLY A 118 1.70 18.36 11.21
C GLY A 118 0.95 17.20 11.85
N SER A 119 0.20 17.53 12.89
CA SER A 119 -0.70 16.59 13.57
C SER A 119 -2.15 16.94 13.24
N GLY A 120 -2.91 15.95 12.82
CA GLY A 120 -4.33 15.97 12.59
C GLY A 120 -5.06 15.18 13.68
N ARG A 121 -6.22 14.63 13.32
CA ARG A 121 -7.05 13.84 14.23
C ARG A 121 -7.22 12.43 13.67
N MET A 122 -6.76 11.45 14.42
CA MET A 122 -7.03 10.04 14.12
C MET A 122 -8.54 9.74 14.21
N HIS A 123 -9.06 9.03 13.23
CA HIS A 123 -10.49 8.71 13.13
C HIS A 123 -10.68 7.32 12.53
N LEU A 124 -10.43 6.30 13.34
CA LEU A 124 -10.59 4.90 12.94
C LEU A 124 -12.07 4.54 12.78
N THR A 125 -12.37 3.70 11.80
CA THR A 125 -13.69 3.08 11.64
C THR A 125 -13.96 2.08 12.78
N GLU A 126 -15.21 1.74 13.02
CA GLU A 126 -15.58 0.71 14.02
C GLU A 126 -14.87 -0.63 13.76
N ALA A 127 -14.70 -0.99 12.50
CA ALA A 127 -14.01 -2.23 12.11
C ALA A 127 -12.52 -2.20 12.46
N GLU A 128 -11.83 -1.08 12.24
CA GLU A 128 -10.41 -0.89 12.60
C GLU A 128 -10.21 -0.88 14.11
N VAL A 129 -11.09 -0.18 14.84
CA VAL A 129 -11.07 -0.22 16.30
C VAL A 129 -11.28 -1.66 16.82
N HIS A 130 -12.21 -2.41 16.23
CA HIS A 130 -12.44 -3.82 16.62
C HIS A 130 -11.22 -4.71 16.37
N ARG A 131 -10.49 -4.49 15.27
CA ARG A 131 -9.23 -5.20 14.97
C ARG A 131 -8.04 -4.75 15.82
N GLY A 132 -8.22 -3.72 16.66
CA GLY A 132 -7.15 -3.14 17.48
C GLY A 132 -6.08 -2.47 16.64
N ALA A 133 -6.50 -1.77 15.57
CA ALA A 133 -5.59 -1.03 14.71
C ALA A 133 -4.95 0.16 15.45
N GLU A 134 -3.64 0.26 15.40
CA GLU A 134 -2.88 1.37 15.98
C GLU A 134 -1.64 1.71 15.15
N PRO A 135 -1.29 3.00 15.01
CA PRO A 135 -0.06 3.40 14.32
C PRO A 135 1.17 3.10 15.18
N LYS A 136 2.19 2.49 14.57
CA LYS A 136 3.46 2.16 15.23
C LYS A 136 4.65 2.53 14.36
N TRP A 137 5.62 3.20 14.96
CA TRP A 137 6.94 3.40 14.38
C TRP A 137 7.83 2.19 14.68
N ILE A 138 8.35 1.54 13.64
CA ILE A 138 9.32 0.45 13.77
C ILE A 138 10.51 0.70 12.84
N PRO A 139 11.67 0.08 13.08
CA PRO A 139 12.79 0.14 12.13
C PRO A 139 12.36 -0.33 10.74
N LEU A 140 12.77 0.39 9.69
CA LEU A 140 12.47 -0.01 8.31
C LEU A 140 13.00 -1.42 7.99
N SER A 141 14.15 -1.79 8.56
CA SER A 141 14.69 -3.16 8.44
C SER A 141 13.78 -4.22 9.07
N GLU A 142 13.17 -3.91 10.22
CA GLU A 142 12.20 -4.81 10.87
C GLU A 142 10.93 -4.96 10.03
N ALA A 143 10.41 -3.86 9.45
CA ALA A 143 9.28 -3.92 8.52
C ALA A 143 9.60 -4.81 7.30
N MET A 144 10.79 -4.67 6.72
CA MET A 144 11.24 -5.53 5.64
C MET A 144 11.30 -7.01 6.05
N ASP A 145 11.79 -7.31 7.25
CA ASP A 145 11.83 -8.68 7.79
C ASP A 145 10.42 -9.26 8.01
N ILE A 146 9.49 -8.47 8.56
CA ILE A 146 8.09 -8.85 8.75
C ILE A 146 7.46 -9.23 7.40
N PHE A 147 7.53 -8.33 6.42
CA PHE A 147 6.87 -8.52 5.12
C PHE A 147 7.55 -9.59 4.25
N SER A 148 8.87 -9.80 4.39
CA SER A 148 9.59 -10.86 3.68
C SER A 148 9.06 -12.27 3.98
N ARG A 149 8.40 -12.44 5.14
CA ARG A 149 7.83 -13.73 5.59
C ARG A 149 6.50 -14.08 4.91
N HIS A 150 6.06 -13.33 3.90
CA HIS A 150 4.77 -13.54 3.22
C HIS A 150 4.54 -15.01 2.82
N GLN A 151 5.57 -15.76 2.39
CA GLN A 151 5.41 -17.16 2.00
C GLN A 151 5.05 -18.08 3.16
N SER A 152 5.39 -17.74 4.42
CA SER A 152 5.01 -18.55 5.57
C SER A 152 3.50 -18.61 5.82
N TYR A 153 2.74 -17.71 5.21
CA TYR A 153 1.28 -17.66 5.30
C TYR A 153 0.57 -18.39 4.15
N ALA A 154 1.32 -18.98 3.20
CA ALA A 154 0.77 -19.52 1.95
C ALA A 154 -0.32 -20.59 2.13
N ASP A 155 -0.24 -21.37 3.21
CA ASP A 155 -1.18 -22.45 3.53
C ASP A 155 -2.11 -22.08 4.70
N VAL A 156 -1.98 -20.87 5.26
CA VAL A 156 -2.75 -20.40 6.41
C VAL A 156 -3.76 -19.31 6.02
N SER A 157 -3.31 -18.30 5.29
CA SER A 157 -4.12 -17.16 4.86
C SER A 157 -3.56 -16.54 3.59
N GLU A 158 -4.23 -16.77 2.47
CA GLU A 158 -3.87 -16.14 1.20
C GLU A 158 -4.00 -14.61 1.28
N GLU A 159 -4.96 -14.09 2.05
CA GLU A 159 -5.12 -12.67 2.27
C GLU A 159 -3.89 -12.06 2.97
N LYS A 160 -3.46 -12.61 4.12
CA LYS A 160 -2.28 -12.13 4.84
C LYS A 160 -1.02 -12.29 3.99
N ARG A 161 -0.89 -13.42 3.27
CA ARG A 161 0.20 -13.64 2.32
C ARG A 161 0.22 -12.55 1.25
N GLY A 162 -0.93 -12.24 0.66
CA GLY A 162 -1.07 -11.23 -0.38
C GLY A 162 -0.70 -9.83 0.13
N ILE A 163 -1.25 -9.42 1.27
CA ILE A 163 -0.95 -8.14 1.90
C ILE A 163 0.56 -8.01 2.15
N TYR A 164 1.20 -9.01 2.76
CA TYR A 164 2.63 -8.94 3.07
C TYR A 164 3.50 -8.96 1.81
N LEU A 165 3.13 -9.72 0.77
CA LEU A 165 3.83 -9.68 -0.51
C LEU A 165 3.73 -8.29 -1.17
N ARG A 166 2.56 -7.68 -1.12
CA ARG A 166 2.33 -6.31 -1.62
C ARG A 166 3.21 -5.30 -0.89
N GLU A 167 3.17 -5.29 0.46
CA GLU A 167 3.96 -4.36 1.25
C GLU A 167 5.47 -4.59 1.08
N TYR A 168 5.90 -5.84 1.04
CA TYR A 168 7.30 -6.18 0.75
C TYR A 168 7.76 -5.63 -0.59
N THR A 169 6.95 -5.85 -1.63
CA THR A 169 7.24 -5.38 -2.98
C THR A 169 7.29 -3.85 -3.04
N ALA A 170 6.33 -3.18 -2.41
CA ALA A 170 6.31 -1.72 -2.35
C ALA A 170 7.55 -1.15 -1.63
N LEU A 171 7.95 -1.72 -0.50
CA LEU A 171 9.15 -1.27 0.21
C LEU A 171 10.45 -1.57 -0.56
N GLN A 172 10.51 -2.67 -1.33
CA GLN A 172 11.64 -2.90 -2.25
C GLN A 172 11.72 -1.79 -3.32
N GLU A 173 10.60 -1.37 -3.90
CA GLU A 173 10.57 -0.25 -4.85
C GLU A 173 10.95 1.08 -4.17
N TYR A 174 10.47 1.31 -2.94
CA TYR A 174 10.86 2.48 -2.14
C TYR A 174 12.39 2.53 -1.94
N LEU A 175 13.03 1.43 -1.57
CA LEU A 175 14.48 1.38 -1.36
C LEU A 175 15.27 1.72 -2.63
N LYS A 176 14.77 1.41 -3.82
CA LYS A 176 15.39 1.78 -5.10
C LYS A 176 15.38 3.29 -5.35
N THR A 177 14.42 4.02 -4.77
CA THR A 177 14.34 5.49 -4.90
C THR A 177 15.32 6.22 -3.98
N GLN A 178 15.87 5.51 -2.98
CA GLN A 178 16.79 6.12 -2.03
C GLN A 178 18.21 6.23 -2.64
N PRO A 179 18.96 7.31 -2.37
CA PRO A 179 20.34 7.42 -2.82
C PRO A 179 21.16 6.24 -2.29
N GLN A 180 21.95 5.58 -3.17
CA GLN A 180 22.74 4.38 -2.85
C GLN A 180 23.87 4.58 -1.83
N ASN A 181 23.87 5.68 -1.06
CA ASN A 181 24.92 6.05 -0.13
C ASN A 181 24.65 5.74 1.35
N ILE A 182 23.67 4.89 1.65
CA ILE A 182 23.56 4.37 3.02
C ILE A 182 24.24 2.99 3.02
N CYS A 183 25.56 2.98 3.27
CA CYS A 183 26.23 1.80 3.78
C CYS A 183 25.50 1.40 5.07
N ILE A 184 24.77 0.31 5.03
CA ILE A 184 24.25 -0.36 6.22
C ILE A 184 25.49 -0.92 6.91
N LEU A 185 25.95 -0.24 7.95
CA LEU A 185 26.94 -0.77 8.90
C LEU A 185 26.21 -1.60 9.94
#